data_bf8501e03f834905b4f9e3909492b05d
#
_entry.id   bf8501e03f834905b4f9e3909492b05d
#
_cell.length_a   1.000
_cell.length_b   1.000
_cell.length_c   1.000
_cell.angle_alpha   90.00
_cell.angle_beta   90.00
_cell.angle_gamma   90.00
#
_symmetry.space_group_name_H-M   'P 1'
#
loop_
_entity.id
_entity.type
_entity.pdbx_description
1 polymer ?
#
loop_
_entity_poly.entity_id
_entity_poly.type
_entity_poly.pdbx_seq_one_letter_code
_entity_poly.pdbx_strand_id
1 'polypeptide(L)'
;LFGRMYWAQYSKEISYRGSWKKGNFHGLGQMKYANGTTFTGSFKNGAKNGYGHIKYTNGYQYNGDWVDGHQTGFGEISYKNGDLYEGGVQNGLRHREGRLFKASTCTWYEGSWLHGTLYGHVIISSSNWIFEGQLPEANEVSNGKLTYPDGSSYEGQVLNFKRSGKGTLTDPAGGKTHGVWKDQLHVTNAIRTDSEGIIWKGTFKNQQPDGFMRIQMPNGQGYDGVWE
;
A
#
# COMPACT_ATOMS: atom_id res chain seq x y z
N LEU A 1 12.01 28.49 32.34
CA LEU A 1 12.37 29.71 31.62
C LEU A 1 12.00 29.56 30.15
N PHE A 2 11.40 30.57 29.56
CA PHE A 2 11.12 30.69 28.12
C PHE A 2 12.11 31.69 27.54
N GLY A 3 12.82 31.31 26.47
CA GLY A 3 13.87 32.16 25.90
C GLY A 3 14.05 31.96 24.40
N ARG A 4 14.79 32.90 23.80
CA ARG A 4 15.20 32.86 22.40
C ARG A 4 16.71 32.95 22.34
N MET A 5 17.35 32.05 21.59
CA MET A 5 18.80 32.06 21.37
C MET A 5 19.11 32.03 19.88
N TYR A 6 20.15 32.75 19.49
CA TYR A 6 20.70 32.75 18.13
C TYR A 6 22.16 32.30 18.21
N TRP A 7 22.59 31.44 17.28
CA TRP A 7 23.98 31.01 17.18
C TRP A 7 24.69 31.70 16.03
N ALA A 8 25.97 31.96 16.23
CA ALA A 8 26.84 32.49 15.21
C ALA A 8 27.09 31.49 14.08
N GLN A 9 27.61 31.95 12.98
CA GLN A 9 27.75 31.44 11.63
C GLN A 9 28.26 29.98 11.44
N TYR A 10 28.66 29.26 12.51
CA TYR A 10 29.25 27.93 12.47
C TYR A 10 28.41 26.82 13.13
N SER A 11 27.22 27.12 13.66
CA SER A 11 26.33 26.12 14.24
C SER A 11 25.32 25.63 13.21
N LYS A 12 24.94 24.33 13.31
CA LYS A 12 23.87 23.74 12.48
C LYS A 12 22.49 24.34 12.75
N GLU A 13 22.32 25.03 13.89
CA GLU A 13 21.11 25.72 14.28
C GLU A 13 21.26 27.22 14.13
N ILE A 14 20.24 27.93 13.60
CA ILE A 14 20.19 29.36 13.51
C ILE A 14 19.48 29.97 14.73
N SER A 15 18.38 29.40 15.17
CA SER A 15 17.61 29.89 16.31
C SER A 15 16.75 28.82 16.99
N TYR A 16 16.58 28.98 18.28
CA TYR A 16 15.62 28.28 19.10
C TYR A 16 14.75 29.27 19.88
N ARG A 17 13.44 29.00 19.91
CA ARG A 17 12.47 29.72 20.74
C ARG A 17 11.62 28.70 21.49
N GLY A 18 11.68 28.66 22.80
CA GLY A 18 10.96 27.69 23.62
C GLY A 18 11.39 27.67 25.06
N SER A 19 11.01 26.61 25.73
CA SER A 19 11.31 26.38 27.16
C SER A 19 12.75 25.89 27.35
N TRP A 20 13.35 26.23 28.49
CA TRP A 20 14.70 25.86 28.88
C TRP A 20 14.72 25.27 30.28
N LYS A 21 15.52 24.25 30.51
CA LYS A 21 15.79 23.66 31.81
C LYS A 21 17.27 23.32 31.97
N LYS A 22 17.92 23.88 32.98
CA LYS A 22 19.35 23.67 33.24
C LYS A 22 20.24 23.89 32.00
N GLY A 23 19.98 24.96 31.23
CA GLY A 23 20.75 25.28 30.03
C GLY A 23 20.43 24.47 28.77
N ASN A 24 19.52 23.51 28.83
CA ASN A 24 19.11 22.68 27.69
C ASN A 24 17.71 23.05 27.19
N PHE A 25 17.44 22.81 25.90
CA PHE A 25 16.08 22.85 25.35
C PHE A 25 15.21 21.86 26.10
N HIS A 26 14.03 22.29 26.51
CA HIS A 26 13.12 21.46 27.30
C HIS A 26 11.68 21.91 27.09
N GLY A 27 10.70 20.95 27.16
CA GLY A 27 9.30 21.29 26.89
C GLY A 27 9.05 21.70 25.45
N LEU A 28 8.06 22.52 25.20
CA LEU A 28 7.69 22.95 23.84
C LEU A 28 8.67 24.01 23.31
N GLY A 29 9.02 23.87 22.03
CA GLY A 29 9.89 24.82 21.37
C GLY A 29 9.83 24.74 19.83
N GLN A 30 10.41 25.76 19.21
CA GLN A 30 10.58 25.86 17.78
C GLN A 30 12.06 26.08 17.47
N MET A 31 12.60 25.32 16.55
CA MET A 31 14.00 25.38 16.10
C MET A 31 14.06 25.63 14.59
N LYS A 32 14.94 26.51 14.18
CA LYS A 32 15.27 26.76 12.77
C LYS A 32 16.76 26.49 12.56
N TYR A 33 17.04 25.64 11.58
CA TYR A 33 18.39 25.22 11.19
C TYR A 33 18.98 26.12 10.10
N ALA A 34 20.31 26.13 9.99
CA ALA A 34 21.04 26.93 9.00
C ALA A 34 20.61 26.62 7.55
N ASN A 35 20.25 25.38 7.25
CA ASN A 35 19.77 24.96 5.94
C ASN A 35 18.29 25.31 5.67
N GLY A 36 17.63 26.03 6.58
CA GLY A 36 16.21 26.40 6.44
C GLY A 36 15.21 25.34 6.95
N THR A 37 15.66 24.15 7.37
CA THR A 37 14.81 23.16 8.05
C THR A 37 14.20 23.76 9.31
N THR A 38 12.96 23.46 9.61
CA THR A 38 12.27 23.89 10.83
C THR A 38 11.74 22.71 11.60
N PHE A 39 11.81 22.77 12.93
CA PHE A 39 11.18 21.83 13.84
C PHE A 39 10.33 22.59 14.84
N THR A 40 9.13 22.08 15.11
CA THR A 40 8.25 22.56 16.19
C THR A 40 7.74 21.34 16.95
N GLY A 41 7.94 21.31 18.26
CA GLY A 41 7.55 20.16 19.07
C GLY A 41 8.20 20.16 20.45
N SER A 42 8.22 18.95 21.03
CA SER A 42 8.72 18.74 22.38
C SER A 42 10.22 18.43 22.40
N PHE A 43 10.88 18.94 23.44
CA PHE A 43 12.29 18.72 23.74
C PHE A 43 12.48 18.19 25.16
N LYS A 44 13.48 17.34 25.33
CA LYS A 44 13.93 16.86 26.64
C LYS A 44 15.46 16.82 26.66
N ASN A 45 16.07 17.53 27.61
CA ASN A 45 17.51 17.59 27.80
C ASN A 45 18.31 17.91 26.52
N GLY A 46 17.81 18.86 25.72
CA GLY A 46 18.45 19.31 24.48
C GLY A 46 18.07 18.51 23.22
N ALA A 47 17.47 17.34 23.34
CA ALA A 47 17.05 16.51 22.22
C ALA A 47 15.55 16.65 21.92
N LYS A 48 15.13 16.46 20.64
CA LYS A 48 13.73 16.29 20.28
C LYS A 48 13.20 15.03 20.97
N ASN A 49 12.10 15.14 21.70
CA ASN A 49 11.56 14.04 22.50
C ASN A 49 10.07 14.30 22.79
N GLY A 50 9.21 13.37 22.44
CA GLY A 50 7.77 13.53 22.43
C GLY A 50 7.26 13.88 21.03
N TYR A 51 6.09 14.50 20.90
CA TYR A 51 5.49 14.82 19.62
C TYR A 51 6.11 16.05 18.97
N GLY A 52 6.31 16.02 17.64
CA GLY A 52 6.85 17.16 16.91
C GLY A 52 6.75 17.05 15.40
N HIS A 53 6.74 18.22 14.76
CA HIS A 53 6.69 18.39 13.31
C HIS A 53 8.03 18.96 12.81
N ILE A 54 8.61 18.29 11.82
CA ILE A 54 9.79 18.77 11.10
C ILE A 54 9.47 18.98 9.62
N LYS A 55 9.94 20.09 9.07
CA LYS A 55 9.84 20.40 7.64
C LYS A 55 11.24 20.62 7.09
N TYR A 56 11.66 19.76 6.17
CA TYR A 56 12.94 19.88 5.46
C TYR A 56 12.79 20.70 4.18
N THR A 57 13.86 21.32 3.75
CA THR A 57 13.90 22.17 2.54
C THR A 57 13.72 21.37 1.23
N ASN A 58 13.98 20.08 1.25
CA ASN A 58 13.74 19.18 0.13
C ASN A 58 12.26 18.80 -0.06
N GLY A 59 11.36 19.31 0.80
CA GLY A 59 9.92 19.05 0.75
C GLY A 59 9.46 17.83 1.58
N TYR A 60 10.39 17.07 2.18
CA TYR A 60 10.03 16.02 3.15
C TYR A 60 9.53 16.66 4.44
N GLN A 61 8.44 16.11 5.00
CA GLN A 61 7.91 16.51 6.30
C GLN A 61 7.59 15.25 7.12
N TYR A 62 7.79 15.36 8.43
CA TYR A 62 7.36 14.33 9.37
C TYR A 62 6.64 14.98 10.54
N ASN A 63 5.51 14.39 10.91
CA ASN A 63 4.68 14.79 12.02
C ASN A 63 4.41 13.55 12.90
N GLY A 64 4.97 13.47 14.08
CA GLY A 64 4.86 12.26 14.89
C GLY A 64 5.81 12.25 16.10
N ASP A 65 6.07 11.04 16.57
CA ASP A 65 6.84 10.80 17.79
C ASP A 65 8.35 10.89 17.57
N TRP A 66 9.02 11.41 18.59
CA TRP A 66 10.47 11.58 18.65
C TRP A 66 11.01 10.99 19.96
N VAL A 67 12.10 10.27 19.88
CA VAL A 67 12.87 9.81 21.04
C VAL A 67 14.34 10.12 20.79
N ASP A 68 14.94 10.89 21.69
CA ASP A 68 16.36 11.25 21.68
C ASP A 68 16.87 11.75 20.31
N GLY A 69 16.06 12.61 19.65
CA GLY A 69 16.39 13.22 18.37
C GLY A 69 15.99 12.39 17.13
N HIS A 70 15.50 11.17 17.31
CA HIS A 70 15.12 10.27 16.22
C HIS A 70 13.61 10.20 16.03
N GLN A 71 13.16 10.20 14.77
CA GLN A 71 11.78 9.93 14.39
C GLN A 71 11.47 8.47 14.67
N THR A 72 10.47 8.19 15.52
CA THR A 72 10.14 6.82 15.95
C THR A 72 8.67 6.79 16.40
N GLY A 73 8.16 5.58 16.75
CA GLY A 73 6.77 5.45 17.20
C GLY A 73 5.78 5.54 16.07
N PHE A 74 4.74 6.34 16.22
CA PHE A 74 3.73 6.58 15.18
C PHE A 74 3.92 7.97 14.55
N GLY A 75 3.69 8.07 13.22
CA GLY A 75 3.80 9.35 12.56
C GLY A 75 3.28 9.37 11.13
N GLU A 76 3.18 10.60 10.63
CA GLU A 76 2.81 10.91 9.25
C GLU A 76 4.03 11.45 8.50
N ILE A 77 4.28 10.94 7.30
CA ILE A 77 5.35 11.41 6.42
C ILE A 77 4.71 11.95 5.14
N SER A 78 5.03 13.20 4.80
CA SER A 78 4.70 13.79 3.50
C SER A 78 5.97 13.91 2.66
N TYR A 79 5.93 13.35 1.46
CA TYR A 79 7.04 13.40 0.50
C TYR A 79 6.83 14.51 -0.53
N LYS A 80 7.92 15.03 -1.08
CA LYS A 80 7.89 16.10 -2.11
C LYS A 80 7.06 15.73 -3.35
N ASN A 81 7.02 14.46 -3.71
CA ASN A 81 6.29 13.94 -4.87
C ASN A 81 4.78 13.76 -4.62
N GLY A 82 4.28 14.16 -3.45
CA GLY A 82 2.89 14.04 -3.05
C GLY A 82 2.53 12.71 -2.39
N ASP A 83 3.46 11.76 -2.28
CA ASP A 83 3.22 10.52 -1.52
C ASP A 83 3.00 10.85 -0.04
N LEU A 84 2.12 10.11 0.62
CA LEU A 84 1.80 10.26 2.04
C LEU A 84 1.91 8.91 2.73
N TYR A 85 2.54 8.86 3.89
CA TYR A 85 2.59 7.67 4.73
C TYR A 85 2.04 7.98 6.11
N GLU A 86 1.30 7.06 6.67
CA GLU A 86 0.82 7.10 8.06
C GLU A 86 1.03 5.72 8.69
N GLY A 87 1.70 5.67 9.83
CA GLY A 87 1.97 4.40 10.49
C GLY A 87 3.18 4.44 11.39
N GLY A 88 3.69 3.24 11.71
CA GLY A 88 4.89 3.08 12.49
C GLY A 88 6.13 3.61 11.79
N VAL A 89 6.99 4.25 12.55
CA VAL A 89 8.26 4.84 12.07
C VAL A 89 9.38 4.39 13.00
N GLN A 90 10.52 4.05 12.45
CA GLN A 90 11.74 3.80 13.19
C GLN A 90 12.93 4.43 12.47
N ASN A 91 13.66 5.32 13.17
CA ASN A 91 14.79 6.07 12.62
C ASN A 91 14.47 6.78 11.29
N GLY A 92 13.25 7.34 11.17
CA GLY A 92 12.78 8.03 9.99
C GLY A 92 12.35 7.13 8.82
N LEU A 93 12.36 5.82 8.99
CA LEU A 93 11.90 4.85 7.99
C LEU A 93 10.55 4.27 8.40
N ARG A 94 9.70 3.98 7.42
CA ARG A 94 8.44 3.24 7.60
C ARG A 94 8.75 1.90 8.27
N HIS A 95 8.02 1.57 9.32
CA HIS A 95 8.25 0.39 10.14
C HIS A 95 6.96 -0.08 10.81
N ARG A 96 6.78 -1.39 11.05
CA ARG A 96 5.54 -1.98 11.56
C ARG A 96 4.34 -1.70 10.65
N GLU A 97 3.13 -1.64 11.22
CA GLU A 97 1.91 -1.39 10.47
C GLU A 97 1.84 0.05 9.99
N GLY A 98 1.36 0.22 8.76
CA GLY A 98 1.16 1.53 8.17
C GLY A 98 0.58 1.48 6.77
N ARG A 99 0.16 2.65 6.30
CA ARG A 99 -0.39 2.84 4.97
C ARG A 99 0.36 3.92 4.19
N LEU A 100 0.61 3.66 2.93
CA LEU A 100 1.26 4.58 1.99
C LEU A 100 0.35 4.89 0.82
N PHE A 101 0.06 6.16 0.60
CA PHE A 101 -0.55 6.65 -0.64
C PHE A 101 0.54 7.01 -1.65
N LYS A 102 0.45 6.43 -2.84
CA LYS A 102 1.27 6.80 -4.00
C LYS A 102 0.52 7.77 -4.89
N ALA A 103 0.91 9.04 -4.89
CA ALA A 103 0.24 10.10 -5.65
C ALA A 103 0.30 9.86 -7.18
N SER A 104 1.41 9.32 -7.67
CA SER A 104 1.62 9.07 -9.11
C SER A 104 0.67 8.04 -9.71
N THR A 105 0.16 7.11 -8.91
CA THR A 105 -0.73 6.02 -9.32
C THR A 105 -2.09 6.06 -8.63
N CYS A 106 -2.32 7.02 -7.73
CA CYS A 106 -3.51 7.10 -6.87
C CYS A 106 -3.80 5.77 -6.17
N THR A 107 -2.76 5.12 -5.63
CA THR A 107 -2.84 3.78 -5.06
C THR A 107 -2.43 3.80 -3.59
N TRP A 108 -3.23 3.15 -2.75
CA TRP A 108 -2.91 2.88 -1.35
C TRP A 108 -2.22 1.52 -1.20
N TYR A 109 -1.24 1.46 -0.33
CA TYR A 109 -0.51 0.27 0.09
C TYR A 109 -0.60 0.16 1.60
N GLU A 110 -1.24 -0.86 2.12
CA GLU A 110 -1.46 -1.08 3.54
C GLU A 110 -0.89 -2.44 3.95
N GLY A 111 -0.22 -2.49 5.10
CA GLY A 111 0.39 -3.70 5.65
C GLY A 111 1.59 -3.42 6.52
N SER A 112 2.42 -4.45 6.69
CA SER A 112 3.61 -4.40 7.55
C SER A 112 4.83 -3.87 6.79
N TRP A 113 5.57 -2.98 7.45
CA TRP A 113 6.76 -2.31 6.91
C TRP A 113 8.00 -2.67 7.72
N LEU A 114 9.09 -2.95 7.04
CA LEU A 114 10.40 -3.18 7.64
C LEU A 114 11.45 -2.33 6.91
N HIS A 115 12.08 -1.39 7.63
CA HIS A 115 13.12 -0.48 7.09
C HIS A 115 12.72 0.19 5.76
N GLY A 116 11.46 0.67 5.67
CA GLY A 116 10.95 1.36 4.50
C GLY A 116 10.35 0.46 3.41
N THR A 117 10.43 -0.86 3.55
CA THR A 117 9.91 -1.84 2.59
C THR A 117 8.64 -2.50 3.12
N LEU A 118 7.59 -2.55 2.28
CA LEU A 118 6.36 -3.29 2.56
C LEU A 118 6.61 -4.79 2.37
N TYR A 119 6.08 -5.63 3.24
CA TYR A 119 6.26 -7.08 3.18
C TYR A 119 5.05 -7.84 3.74
N GLY A 120 5.01 -9.16 3.46
CA GLY A 120 4.01 -10.06 4.02
C GLY A 120 2.63 -9.90 3.41
N HIS A 121 1.60 -10.02 4.23
CA HIS A 121 0.21 -9.84 3.80
C HIS A 121 -0.10 -8.35 3.65
N VAL A 122 -0.71 -7.98 2.51
CA VAL A 122 -0.97 -6.57 2.16
C VAL A 122 -2.35 -6.39 1.58
N ILE A 123 -2.88 -5.17 1.73
CA ILE A 123 -4.03 -4.68 0.96
C ILE A 123 -3.53 -3.55 0.08
N ILE A 124 -3.75 -3.66 -1.24
CA ILE A 124 -3.39 -2.62 -2.20
C ILE A 124 -4.64 -2.19 -2.94
N SER A 125 -5.00 -0.92 -2.81
CA SER A 125 -6.25 -0.36 -3.35
C SER A 125 -5.96 0.68 -4.42
N SER A 126 -6.46 0.43 -5.63
CA SER A 126 -6.44 1.37 -6.75
C SER A 126 -7.86 1.75 -7.15
N SER A 127 -8.03 2.65 -8.12
CA SER A 127 -9.34 2.98 -8.68
C SER A 127 -10.04 1.81 -9.38
N ASN A 128 -9.27 0.83 -9.86
CA ASN A 128 -9.78 -0.23 -10.74
C ASN A 128 -9.83 -1.62 -10.09
N TRP A 129 -9.17 -1.79 -8.95
CA TRP A 129 -9.12 -3.07 -8.24
C TRP A 129 -8.59 -2.90 -6.82
N ILE A 130 -8.94 -3.85 -5.97
CA ILE A 130 -8.34 -4.05 -4.66
C ILE A 130 -7.67 -5.42 -4.68
N PHE A 131 -6.40 -5.48 -4.30
CA PHE A 131 -5.67 -6.73 -4.08
C PHE A 131 -5.51 -6.95 -2.58
N GLU A 132 -5.79 -8.18 -2.14
CA GLU A 132 -5.52 -8.65 -0.78
C GLU A 132 -4.78 -9.99 -0.86
N GLY A 133 -3.60 -10.07 -0.27
CA GLY A 133 -2.79 -11.29 -0.31
C GLY A 133 -1.35 -11.09 0.09
N GLN A 134 -0.52 -12.11 -0.17
CA GLN A 134 0.92 -12.01 0.05
C GLN A 134 1.55 -11.10 -1.00
N LEU A 135 2.36 -10.14 -0.57
CA LEU A 135 3.13 -9.32 -1.48
C LEU A 135 4.16 -10.20 -2.19
N PRO A 136 4.16 -10.26 -3.53
CA PRO A 136 5.15 -11.02 -4.27
C PRO A 136 6.52 -10.35 -4.17
N GLU A 137 7.57 -11.15 -4.18
CA GLU A 137 8.88 -10.66 -4.59
C GLU A 137 8.84 -10.23 -6.05
N ALA A 138 9.77 -9.36 -6.48
CA ALA A 138 9.71 -8.77 -7.81
C ALA A 138 9.64 -9.84 -8.91
N ASN A 139 8.63 -9.75 -9.78
CA ASN A 139 8.34 -10.69 -10.88
C ASN A 139 7.95 -12.12 -10.47
N GLU A 140 7.59 -12.34 -9.22
CA GLU A 140 7.08 -13.62 -8.76
C GLU A 140 5.54 -13.67 -8.76
N VAL A 141 5.02 -14.88 -8.87
CA VAL A 141 3.59 -15.15 -8.74
C VAL A 141 3.24 -15.20 -7.26
N SER A 142 2.30 -14.37 -6.84
CA SER A 142 1.72 -14.43 -5.50
C SER A 142 0.34 -15.08 -5.53
N ASN A 143 -0.18 -15.43 -4.35
CA ASN A 143 -1.57 -15.82 -4.17
C ASN A 143 -2.32 -14.69 -3.47
N GLY A 144 -3.53 -14.42 -3.96
CA GLY A 144 -4.36 -13.39 -3.36
C GLY A 144 -5.72 -13.28 -4.04
N LYS A 145 -6.48 -12.30 -3.55
CA LYS A 145 -7.80 -11.95 -4.04
C LYS A 145 -7.75 -10.59 -4.72
N LEU A 146 -8.27 -10.51 -5.94
CA LEU A 146 -8.56 -9.26 -6.62
C LEU A 146 -10.07 -9.01 -6.58
N THR A 147 -10.48 -7.83 -6.15
CA THR A 147 -11.88 -7.40 -6.18
C THR A 147 -11.99 -6.21 -7.12
N TYR A 148 -12.99 -6.24 -7.99
CA TYR A 148 -13.20 -5.23 -9.03
C TYR A 148 -14.43 -4.35 -8.72
N PRO A 149 -14.50 -3.12 -9.26
CA PRO A 149 -15.61 -2.19 -9.00
C PRO A 149 -16.98 -2.70 -9.45
N ASP A 150 -17.04 -3.61 -10.42
CA ASP A 150 -18.28 -4.24 -10.89
C ASP A 150 -18.83 -5.30 -9.93
N GLY A 151 -18.13 -5.57 -8.82
CA GLY A 151 -18.48 -6.60 -7.85
C GLY A 151 -17.91 -7.98 -8.16
N SER A 152 -17.26 -8.17 -9.31
CA SER A 152 -16.55 -9.41 -9.58
C SER A 152 -15.32 -9.57 -8.69
N SER A 153 -14.90 -10.81 -8.46
CA SER A 153 -13.68 -11.10 -7.70
C SER A 153 -12.94 -12.29 -8.28
N TYR A 154 -11.61 -12.23 -8.17
CA TYR A 154 -10.73 -13.33 -8.55
C TYR A 154 -9.93 -13.79 -7.34
N GLU A 155 -9.83 -15.09 -7.13
CA GLU A 155 -9.01 -15.68 -6.08
C GLU A 155 -8.07 -16.72 -6.70
N GLY A 156 -6.77 -16.55 -6.48
CA GLY A 156 -5.77 -17.43 -7.06
C GLY A 156 -4.42 -16.78 -7.24
N GLN A 157 -3.67 -17.28 -8.22
CA GLN A 157 -2.36 -16.78 -8.56
C GLN A 157 -2.46 -15.44 -9.30
N VAL A 158 -1.63 -14.47 -8.91
CA VAL A 158 -1.52 -13.15 -9.54
C VAL A 158 -0.06 -12.85 -9.87
N LEU A 159 0.16 -12.17 -10.99
CA LEU A 159 1.45 -11.64 -11.40
C LEU A 159 1.27 -10.15 -11.73
N ASN A 160 2.02 -9.29 -11.04
CA ASN A 160 1.89 -7.83 -11.21
C ASN A 160 0.43 -7.34 -11.06
N PHE A 161 -0.29 -7.87 -10.06
CA PHE A 161 -1.71 -7.58 -9.76
C PHE A 161 -2.67 -7.91 -10.92
N LYS A 162 -2.29 -8.85 -11.78
CA LYS A 162 -3.13 -9.41 -12.86
C LYS A 162 -3.35 -10.89 -12.62
N ARG A 163 -4.52 -11.38 -13.01
CA ARG A 163 -4.84 -12.82 -12.97
C ARG A 163 -3.78 -13.60 -13.74
N SER A 164 -3.25 -14.66 -13.13
CA SER A 164 -2.22 -15.52 -13.70
C SER A 164 -2.31 -16.91 -13.10
N GLY A 165 -1.91 -17.96 -13.83
CA GLY A 165 -1.89 -19.32 -13.33
C GLY A 165 -3.25 -19.83 -12.84
N LYS A 166 -3.27 -20.66 -11.83
CA LYS A 166 -4.51 -21.26 -11.31
C LYS A 166 -5.32 -20.28 -10.48
N GLY A 167 -6.64 -20.20 -10.74
CA GLY A 167 -7.52 -19.35 -9.96
C GLY A 167 -8.98 -19.43 -10.38
N THR A 168 -9.83 -18.76 -9.63
CA THR A 168 -11.27 -18.72 -9.81
C THR A 168 -11.75 -17.27 -9.90
N LEU A 169 -12.39 -16.93 -11.00
CA LEU A 169 -13.13 -15.68 -11.17
C LEU A 169 -14.59 -15.93 -10.75
N THR A 170 -15.13 -15.10 -9.89
CA THR A 170 -16.55 -15.03 -9.57
C THR A 170 -17.10 -13.75 -10.19
N ASP A 171 -18.10 -13.88 -11.05
CA ASP A 171 -18.78 -12.74 -11.66
C ASP A 171 -19.81 -12.09 -10.71
N PRO A 172 -20.34 -10.89 -11.03
CA PRO A 172 -21.29 -10.21 -10.15
C PRO A 172 -22.60 -10.98 -9.91
N ALA A 173 -22.98 -11.88 -10.82
CA ALA A 173 -24.16 -12.73 -10.70
C ALA A 173 -23.91 -14.00 -9.88
N GLY A 174 -22.68 -14.23 -9.44
CA GLY A 174 -22.26 -15.40 -8.66
C GLY A 174 -21.76 -16.58 -9.50
N GLY A 175 -21.74 -16.47 -10.82
CA GLY A 175 -21.13 -17.46 -11.71
C GLY A 175 -19.63 -17.58 -11.46
N LYS A 176 -19.09 -18.79 -11.55
CA LYS A 176 -17.69 -19.08 -11.26
C LYS A 176 -16.95 -19.65 -12.45
N THR A 177 -15.79 -19.12 -12.76
CA THR A 177 -14.87 -19.65 -13.77
C THR A 177 -13.57 -20.07 -13.11
N HIS A 178 -13.33 -21.36 -12.98
CA HIS A 178 -12.10 -21.93 -12.48
C HIS A 178 -11.23 -22.40 -13.64
N GLY A 179 -9.92 -22.11 -13.61
CA GLY A 179 -9.02 -22.53 -14.68
C GLY A 179 -7.61 -22.04 -14.55
N VAL A 180 -6.85 -22.12 -15.66
CA VAL A 180 -5.48 -21.62 -15.75
C VAL A 180 -5.49 -20.34 -16.56
N TRP A 181 -5.24 -19.22 -15.90
CA TRP A 181 -5.25 -17.86 -16.44
C TRP A 181 -3.89 -17.56 -17.05
N LYS A 182 -3.88 -17.23 -18.32
CA LYS A 182 -2.67 -16.79 -19.01
C LYS A 182 -2.46 -15.28 -18.85
N ASP A 183 -3.58 -14.53 -18.81
CA ASP A 183 -3.66 -13.10 -18.55
C ASP A 183 -5.07 -12.76 -18.03
N GLN A 184 -5.42 -11.47 -17.95
CA GLN A 184 -6.75 -11.05 -17.47
C GLN A 184 -7.91 -11.51 -18.37
N LEU A 185 -7.65 -11.89 -19.62
CA LEU A 185 -8.65 -12.10 -20.66
C LEU A 185 -8.77 -13.56 -21.12
N HIS A 186 -7.72 -14.38 -20.89
CA HIS A 186 -7.66 -15.76 -21.38
C HIS A 186 -7.57 -16.75 -20.23
N VAL A 187 -8.45 -17.75 -20.24
CA VAL A 187 -8.41 -18.87 -19.31
C VAL A 187 -8.57 -20.18 -20.09
N THR A 188 -7.68 -21.11 -19.81
CA THR A 188 -7.66 -22.45 -20.41
C THR A 188 -7.96 -23.54 -19.37
N ASN A 189 -8.34 -24.71 -19.84
CA ASN A 189 -8.76 -25.82 -18.97
C ASN A 189 -9.82 -25.34 -17.97
N ALA A 190 -10.73 -24.50 -18.43
CA ALA A 190 -11.68 -23.81 -17.58
C ALA A 190 -12.93 -24.65 -17.36
N ILE A 191 -13.46 -24.57 -16.16
CA ILE A 191 -14.81 -25.01 -15.79
C ILE A 191 -15.53 -23.74 -15.31
N ARG A 192 -16.54 -23.33 -16.07
CA ARG A 192 -17.42 -22.23 -15.69
C ARG A 192 -18.77 -22.79 -15.29
N THR A 193 -19.26 -22.38 -14.14
CA THR A 193 -20.65 -22.60 -13.72
C THR A 193 -21.30 -21.22 -13.64
N ASP A 194 -22.33 -21.01 -14.44
CA ASP A 194 -23.09 -19.76 -14.41
C ASP A 194 -24.13 -19.75 -13.28
N SER A 195 -24.84 -18.63 -13.14
CA SER A 195 -25.87 -18.44 -12.10
C SER A 195 -27.08 -19.38 -12.26
N GLU A 196 -27.28 -19.96 -13.45
CA GLU A 196 -28.35 -20.91 -13.73
C GLU A 196 -27.93 -22.36 -13.51
N GLY A 197 -26.66 -22.57 -13.15
CA GLY A 197 -26.08 -23.91 -12.90
C GLY A 197 -25.63 -24.63 -14.15
N ILE A 198 -25.57 -23.97 -15.31
CA ILE A 198 -25.02 -24.54 -16.54
C ILE A 198 -23.50 -24.61 -16.41
N ILE A 199 -22.93 -25.79 -16.73
CA ILE A 199 -21.49 -26.02 -16.65
C ILE A 199 -20.89 -25.97 -18.05
N TRP A 200 -19.89 -25.14 -18.24
CA TRP A 200 -19.11 -24.97 -19.45
C TRP A 200 -17.69 -25.46 -19.23
N LYS A 201 -17.16 -26.31 -20.10
CA LYS A 201 -15.79 -26.82 -20.03
C LYS A 201 -15.06 -26.53 -21.32
N GLY A 202 -13.94 -25.77 -21.25
CA GLY A 202 -13.17 -25.40 -22.45
C GLY A 202 -12.23 -24.24 -22.19
N THR A 203 -12.03 -23.42 -23.22
CA THR A 203 -11.23 -22.21 -23.20
C THR A 203 -12.14 -20.99 -23.33
N PHE A 204 -11.80 -19.91 -22.59
CA PHE A 204 -12.52 -18.65 -22.72
C PHE A 204 -11.51 -17.53 -23.05
N LYS A 205 -11.93 -16.65 -23.93
CA LYS A 205 -11.24 -15.41 -24.29
C LYS A 205 -12.20 -14.26 -24.14
N ASN A 206 -11.78 -13.18 -23.44
CA ASN A 206 -12.66 -12.06 -23.11
C ASN A 206 -13.97 -12.48 -22.44
N GLN A 207 -13.93 -13.51 -21.59
CA GLN A 207 -15.08 -14.14 -20.91
C GLN A 207 -16.10 -14.82 -21.86
N GLN A 208 -15.82 -14.90 -23.17
CA GLN A 208 -16.60 -15.63 -24.15
C GLN A 208 -15.99 -17.01 -24.44
N PRO A 209 -16.78 -18.04 -24.74
CA PRO A 209 -16.27 -19.31 -25.21
C PRO A 209 -15.36 -19.13 -26.44
N ASP A 210 -14.26 -19.87 -26.50
CA ASP A 210 -13.29 -19.82 -27.61
C ASP A 210 -12.80 -21.24 -27.93
N GLY A 211 -13.11 -21.71 -29.12
CA GLY A 211 -12.80 -23.07 -29.58
C GLY A 211 -13.76 -24.14 -29.07
N PHE A 212 -13.25 -25.36 -28.86
CA PHE A 212 -14.08 -26.49 -28.47
C PHE A 212 -14.60 -26.34 -27.02
N MET A 213 -15.92 -26.47 -26.87
CA MET A 213 -16.63 -26.39 -25.58
C MET A 213 -17.50 -27.64 -25.36
N ARG A 214 -17.54 -28.07 -24.10
CA ARG A 214 -18.52 -28.99 -23.60
C ARG A 214 -19.43 -28.29 -22.61
N ILE A 215 -20.75 -28.38 -22.85
CA ILE A 215 -21.78 -27.77 -22.01
C ILE A 215 -22.61 -28.84 -21.39
N GLN A 216 -22.92 -28.69 -20.10
CA GLN A 216 -23.82 -29.55 -19.36
C GLN A 216 -24.89 -28.72 -18.65
N MET A 217 -26.14 -28.99 -18.94
CA MET A 217 -27.27 -28.33 -18.32
C MET A 217 -27.69 -29.03 -17.01
N PRO A 218 -28.36 -28.30 -16.09
CA PRO A 218 -28.82 -28.91 -14.81
C PRO A 218 -29.76 -30.10 -14.97
N ASN A 219 -30.51 -30.17 -16.08
CA ASN A 219 -31.41 -31.29 -16.40
C ASN A 219 -30.66 -32.51 -16.95
N GLY A 220 -29.31 -32.49 -17.00
CA GLY A 220 -28.47 -33.58 -17.49
C GLY A 220 -28.23 -33.61 -19.02
N GLN A 221 -28.87 -32.72 -19.78
CA GLN A 221 -28.58 -32.57 -21.22
C GLN A 221 -27.20 -31.98 -21.42
N GLY A 222 -26.50 -32.42 -22.47
CA GLY A 222 -25.16 -31.91 -22.83
C GLY A 222 -25.09 -31.52 -24.29
N TYR A 223 -24.15 -30.61 -24.58
CA TYR A 223 -23.83 -30.20 -25.95
C TYR A 223 -22.30 -30.01 -26.05
N ASP A 224 -21.74 -30.57 -27.12
CA ASP A 224 -20.33 -30.41 -27.49
C ASP A 224 -20.25 -29.67 -28.84
N GLY A 225 -19.44 -28.63 -28.94
CA GLY A 225 -19.33 -27.82 -30.17
C GLY A 225 -18.15 -26.88 -30.18
N VAL A 226 -17.97 -26.20 -31.31
CA VAL A 226 -16.90 -25.19 -31.48
C VAL A 226 -17.54 -23.83 -31.51
N TRP A 227 -16.95 -22.88 -30.79
CA TRP A 227 -17.29 -21.46 -30.76
C TRP A 227 -16.16 -20.65 -31.39
N GLU A 228 -16.51 -19.66 -32.22
CA GLU A 228 -15.60 -18.73 -32.89
C GLU A 228 -15.88 -17.30 -32.45
#